data_720df1b15454e1b0342908021874561a
#
_entry.id   720df1b15454e1b0342908021874561a
#
_cell.length_a   1.000
_cell.length_b   1.000
_cell.length_c   1.000
_cell.angle_alpha   90.00
_cell.angle_beta   90.00
_cell.angle_gamma   90.00
#
_symmetry.space_group_name_H-M   'P 1'
#
loop_
_entity.id
_entity.type
_entity.pdbx_description
1 polymer ?
#
loop_
_entity_poly.entity_id
_entity_poly.type
_entity_poly.pdbx_seq_one_letter_code
_entity_poly.pdbx_strand_id
1 'polypeptide(L)'
;MLTKYNNAVLAGDKDSLIKLKPQMYPKKQKIYRYRTFDSHWYSNIIKGKVYMGSPAKFNDPFDGNIYGYANSLYLGLLNSKGALPSDDFQVMNADGEIRDFTDVLKSHQDGFKDCFRVACFSEKLDLMTMWAHYASNHTGYAIEYDLTKLTSAQSKNLYKMAYFSREQLKKADFSTNRLPIFNLIQKDVEWSYEEEWRMIKTRDGMDCEDLSNCISAVYLGMNFQKQYYQDELAIIQDHFKQMGAELREMYISTDGYSLKSRPVYK
;
A
#
# COMPACT_ATOMS: atom_id res chain seq x y z
N MET A 1 16.14 -15.43 -1.30
CA MET A 1 16.19 -14.05 -0.76
C MET A 1 14.83 -13.62 -0.20
N LEU A 2 13.75 -13.69 -0.96
CA LEU A 2 12.39 -13.36 -0.50
C LEU A 2 12.00 -14.08 0.79
N THR A 3 12.25 -15.38 0.89
CA THR A 3 12.00 -16.17 2.12
C THR A 3 12.70 -15.60 3.34
N LYS A 4 13.97 -15.18 3.21
CA LYS A 4 14.72 -14.56 4.33
C LYS A 4 14.12 -13.23 4.75
N TYR A 5 13.69 -12.41 3.77
CA TYR A 5 13.01 -11.15 4.02
C TYR A 5 11.68 -11.38 4.76
N ASN A 6 10.84 -12.29 4.25
CA ASN A 6 9.57 -12.62 4.87
C ASN A 6 9.77 -13.15 6.33
N ASN A 7 10.75 -14.01 6.54
CA ASN A 7 11.06 -14.51 7.90
C ASN A 7 11.47 -13.36 8.84
N ALA A 8 12.29 -12.40 8.37
CA ALA A 8 12.65 -11.23 9.16
C ALA A 8 11.43 -10.36 9.50
N VAL A 9 10.51 -10.18 8.54
CA VAL A 9 9.25 -9.46 8.78
C VAL A 9 8.39 -10.18 9.80
N LEU A 10 8.21 -11.50 9.66
CA LEU A 10 7.38 -12.29 10.56
C LEU A 10 7.93 -12.29 12.00
N ALA A 11 9.26 -12.42 12.14
CA ALA A 11 9.95 -12.40 13.43
C ALA A 11 10.10 -11.00 14.05
N GLY A 12 9.80 -9.93 13.33
CA GLY A 12 10.05 -8.56 13.78
C GLY A 12 11.54 -8.20 13.87
N ASP A 13 12.40 -8.88 13.10
CA ASP A 13 13.85 -8.69 13.09
C ASP A 13 14.24 -7.44 12.27
N LYS A 14 14.46 -6.33 13.00
CA LYS A 14 14.81 -5.04 12.43
C LYS A 14 16.14 -5.05 11.66
N ASP A 15 17.15 -5.70 12.20
CA ASP A 15 18.51 -5.67 11.62
C ASP A 15 18.54 -6.46 10.30
N SER A 16 17.92 -7.62 10.28
CA SER A 16 17.72 -8.39 9.05
C SER A 16 16.86 -7.64 8.04
N LEU A 17 15.79 -6.96 8.46
CA LEU A 17 14.96 -6.15 7.56
C LEU A 17 15.77 -5.05 6.87
N ILE A 18 16.54 -4.27 7.65
CA ILE A 18 17.38 -3.18 7.11
C ILE A 18 18.41 -3.72 6.11
N LYS A 19 19.06 -4.85 6.42
CA LYS A 19 20.08 -5.49 5.57
C LYS A 19 19.49 -6.06 4.27
N LEU A 20 18.29 -6.64 4.33
CA LEU A 20 17.68 -7.33 3.20
C LEU A 20 16.87 -6.40 2.29
N LYS A 21 16.29 -5.33 2.84
CA LYS A 21 15.41 -4.41 2.12
C LYS A 21 15.99 -3.88 0.78
N PRO A 22 17.25 -3.39 0.70
CA PRO A 22 17.80 -2.91 -0.57
C PRO A 22 17.90 -4.01 -1.65
N GLN A 23 18.00 -5.27 -1.22
CA GLN A 23 18.11 -6.42 -2.12
C GLN A 23 16.73 -6.85 -2.68
N MET A 24 15.65 -6.29 -2.14
CA MET A 24 14.28 -6.58 -2.58
C MET A 24 13.81 -5.67 -3.72
N TYR A 25 14.55 -4.62 -4.06
CA TYR A 25 14.15 -3.70 -5.13
C TYR A 25 13.92 -4.44 -6.45
N PRO A 26 12.85 -4.07 -7.21
CA PRO A 26 12.56 -4.69 -8.50
C PRO A 26 13.73 -4.57 -9.46
N LYS A 27 13.99 -5.60 -10.25
CA LYS A 27 15.10 -5.60 -11.25
C LYS A 27 15.04 -4.40 -12.19
N LYS A 28 13.84 -3.98 -12.59
CA LYS A 28 13.61 -2.82 -13.46
C LYS A 28 13.68 -1.49 -12.71
N GLN A 29 13.83 -1.51 -11.39
CA GLN A 29 13.82 -0.31 -10.54
C GLN A 29 12.58 0.57 -10.75
N LYS A 30 11.41 -0.04 -11.04
CA LYS A 30 10.16 0.65 -11.34
C LYS A 30 9.03 0.09 -10.51
N ILE A 31 8.15 0.98 -10.05
CA ILE A 31 6.88 0.63 -9.39
C ILE A 31 5.76 1.49 -9.95
N TYR A 32 4.54 1.02 -9.81
CA TYR A 32 3.36 1.62 -10.42
C TYR A 32 2.32 1.97 -9.36
N ARG A 33 1.65 3.10 -9.54
CA ARG A 33 0.52 3.49 -8.70
C ARG A 33 -0.72 3.68 -9.56
N TYR A 34 -1.73 2.88 -9.31
CA TYR A 34 -3.02 2.91 -10.01
C TYR A 34 -3.95 3.95 -9.39
N ARG A 35 -4.68 4.69 -10.21
CA ARG A 35 -5.59 5.75 -9.78
C ARG A 35 -6.78 5.88 -10.72
N THR A 36 -7.90 6.31 -10.16
CA THR A 36 -9.03 6.87 -10.92
C THR A 36 -8.61 8.19 -11.54
N PHE A 37 -9.09 8.49 -12.75
CA PHE A 37 -8.90 9.80 -13.37
C PHE A 37 -10.02 10.74 -12.86
N ASP A 38 -9.71 11.48 -11.81
CA ASP A 38 -10.59 12.37 -11.08
C ASP A 38 -9.98 13.78 -10.97
N SER A 39 -10.57 14.70 -10.24
CA SER A 39 -10.08 16.07 -10.05
C SER A 39 -8.66 16.17 -9.47
N HIS A 40 -8.11 15.08 -8.94
CA HIS A 40 -6.74 15.06 -8.39
C HIS A 40 -5.66 14.70 -9.42
N TRP A 41 -6.04 14.41 -10.70
CA TRP A 41 -5.07 14.03 -11.73
C TRP A 41 -3.92 15.03 -11.88
N TYR A 42 -4.23 16.34 -11.81
CA TYR A 42 -3.24 17.40 -11.92
C TYR A 42 -2.21 17.34 -10.79
N SER A 43 -2.69 17.18 -9.57
CA SER A 43 -1.83 17.03 -8.40
C SER A 43 -0.96 15.77 -8.47
N ASN A 44 -1.55 14.66 -8.92
CA ASN A 44 -0.87 13.37 -9.00
C ASN A 44 0.17 13.33 -10.14
N ILE A 45 -0.19 13.81 -11.34
CA ILE A 45 0.62 13.66 -12.56
C ILE A 45 1.54 14.87 -12.74
N ILE A 46 0.99 16.09 -12.70
CA ILE A 46 1.77 17.29 -13.00
C ILE A 46 2.61 17.73 -11.82
N LYS A 47 2.01 17.78 -10.62
CA LYS A 47 2.76 18.14 -9.39
C LYS A 47 3.50 16.97 -8.75
N GLY A 48 3.30 15.74 -9.24
CA GLY A 48 3.93 14.54 -8.72
C GLY A 48 3.64 14.26 -7.26
N LYS A 49 2.52 14.76 -6.73
CA LYS A 49 2.14 14.58 -5.33
C LYS A 49 1.52 13.19 -5.14
N VAL A 50 2.10 12.44 -4.22
CA VAL A 50 1.60 11.13 -3.82
C VAL A 50 0.87 11.29 -2.50
N TYR A 51 -0.47 11.26 -2.55
CA TYR A 51 -1.28 11.25 -1.34
C TYR A 51 -1.07 9.94 -0.56
N MET A 52 -0.85 10.07 0.75
CA MET A 52 -0.63 8.99 1.68
C MET A 52 -1.83 8.90 2.64
N GLY A 53 -2.59 7.83 2.53
CA GLY A 53 -3.79 7.62 3.35
C GLY A 53 -3.50 6.98 4.70
N SER A 54 -4.48 7.06 5.62
CA SER A 54 -4.48 6.24 6.83
C SER A 54 -4.74 4.77 6.47
N PRO A 55 -3.95 3.81 6.99
CA PRO A 55 -4.23 2.38 6.83
C PRO A 55 -5.59 1.94 7.38
N ALA A 56 -6.19 2.70 8.27
CA ALA A 56 -7.56 2.44 8.77
C ALA A 56 -8.63 2.50 7.67
N LYS A 57 -8.32 3.12 6.52
CA LYS A 57 -9.22 3.27 5.36
C LYS A 57 -8.95 2.25 4.24
N PHE A 58 -8.10 1.26 4.47
CA PHE A 58 -7.80 0.23 3.48
C PHE A 58 -9.00 -0.72 3.29
N ASN A 59 -9.12 -1.26 2.08
CA ASN A 59 -10.20 -2.18 1.72
C ASN A 59 -10.10 -3.57 2.38
N ASP A 60 -8.90 -4.00 2.74
CA ASP A 60 -8.68 -5.24 3.48
C ASP A 60 -8.80 -4.95 4.99
N PRO A 61 -9.81 -5.48 5.70
CA PRO A 61 -9.99 -5.25 7.13
C PRO A 61 -8.84 -5.86 7.97
N PHE A 62 -8.11 -6.82 7.42
CA PHE A 62 -6.98 -7.46 8.10
C PHE A 62 -5.64 -6.76 7.83
N ASP A 63 -5.61 -5.79 6.95
CA ASP A 63 -4.40 -5.06 6.62
C ASP A 63 -3.91 -4.19 7.78
N GLY A 64 -2.61 -4.25 8.09
CA GLY A 64 -2.02 -3.54 9.23
C GLY A 64 -2.56 -4.00 10.59
N ASN A 65 -3.02 -5.24 10.67
CA ASN A 65 -3.71 -5.77 11.83
C ASN A 65 -2.75 -5.99 13.01
N ILE A 66 -3.19 -5.55 14.20
CA ILE A 66 -2.49 -5.75 15.49
C ILE A 66 -3.24 -6.75 16.41
N TYR A 67 -4.08 -7.62 15.86
CA TYR A 67 -4.88 -8.56 16.66
C TYR A 67 -4.05 -9.45 17.59
N GLY A 68 -2.82 -9.81 17.22
CA GLY A 68 -1.95 -10.55 18.13
C GLY A 68 -1.59 -9.77 19.40
N TYR A 69 -1.34 -8.46 19.28
CA TYR A 69 -1.13 -7.58 20.44
C TYR A 69 -2.41 -7.44 21.25
N ALA A 70 -3.53 -7.25 20.59
CA ALA A 70 -4.83 -7.16 21.21
C ALA A 70 -5.23 -8.45 21.92
N ASN A 71 -4.96 -9.63 21.34
CA ASN A 71 -5.16 -10.92 21.99
C ASN A 71 -4.25 -11.10 23.23
N SER A 72 -3.02 -10.60 23.20
CA SER A 72 -2.12 -10.66 24.37
C SER A 72 -2.62 -9.79 25.51
N LEU A 73 -3.13 -8.59 25.22
CA LEU A 73 -3.78 -7.71 26.18
C LEU A 73 -5.07 -8.36 26.74
N TYR A 74 -5.86 -8.94 25.88
CA TYR A 74 -7.10 -9.64 26.22
C TYR A 74 -6.85 -10.85 27.12
N LEU A 75 -5.91 -11.72 26.75
CA LEU A 75 -5.53 -12.86 27.58
C LEU A 75 -4.97 -12.41 28.94
N GLY A 76 -4.23 -11.32 28.99
CA GLY A 76 -3.76 -10.69 30.22
C GLY A 76 -4.93 -10.23 31.12
N LEU A 77 -5.93 -9.59 30.54
CA LEU A 77 -7.15 -9.13 31.25
C LEU A 77 -8.00 -10.31 31.71
N LEU A 78 -8.18 -11.34 30.89
CA LEU A 78 -8.92 -12.56 31.24
C LEU A 78 -8.25 -13.34 32.35
N ASN A 79 -6.93 -13.54 32.26
CA ASN A 79 -6.16 -14.22 33.30
C ASN A 79 -6.25 -13.49 34.65
N SER A 80 -6.27 -12.15 34.63
CA SER A 80 -6.45 -11.34 35.85
C SER A 80 -7.83 -11.48 36.50
N LYS A 81 -8.87 -11.87 35.71
CA LYS A 81 -10.25 -12.01 36.13
C LYS A 81 -10.76 -13.45 36.23
N GLY A 82 -9.92 -14.44 35.88
CA GLY A 82 -10.30 -15.86 35.88
C GLY A 82 -11.38 -16.23 34.86
N ALA A 83 -11.54 -15.44 33.80
CA ALA A 83 -12.56 -15.66 32.79
C ALA A 83 -11.99 -16.38 31.55
N LEU A 84 -12.82 -17.18 30.85
CA LEU A 84 -12.48 -17.77 29.57
C LEU A 84 -12.85 -16.83 28.41
N PRO A 85 -12.11 -16.84 27.30
CA PRO A 85 -12.46 -16.06 26.14
C PRO A 85 -13.83 -16.44 25.57
N SER A 86 -14.72 -15.46 25.39
CA SER A 86 -15.94 -15.61 24.61
C SER A 86 -16.08 -14.40 23.67
N ASP A 87 -16.72 -14.61 22.54
CA ASP A 87 -16.99 -13.54 21.57
C ASP A 87 -17.91 -12.46 22.14
N ASP A 88 -18.64 -12.80 23.22
CA ASP A 88 -19.59 -11.89 23.93
C ASP A 88 -18.94 -11.16 25.11
N PHE A 89 -17.62 -11.10 25.18
CA PHE A 89 -16.93 -10.46 26.30
C PHE A 89 -17.12 -8.94 26.27
N GLN A 90 -17.71 -8.41 27.32
CA GLN A 90 -17.97 -6.98 27.49
C GLN A 90 -16.94 -6.35 28.44
N VAL A 91 -16.47 -5.16 28.12
CA VAL A 91 -15.56 -4.36 28.94
C VAL A 91 -16.25 -3.10 29.39
N MET A 92 -16.21 -2.81 30.68
CA MET A 92 -16.63 -1.53 31.21
C MET A 92 -15.46 -0.54 31.15
N ASN A 93 -15.65 0.61 30.47
CA ASN A 93 -14.66 1.67 30.45
C ASN A 93 -14.64 2.46 31.79
N ALA A 94 -13.70 3.41 31.91
CA ALA A 94 -13.55 4.24 33.10
C ALA A 94 -14.80 5.09 33.40
N ASP A 95 -15.63 5.36 32.39
CA ASP A 95 -16.87 6.16 32.51
C ASP A 95 -18.09 5.31 32.82
N GLY A 96 -17.92 3.99 33.03
CA GLY A 96 -18.99 3.05 33.37
C GLY A 96 -19.79 2.54 32.16
N GLU A 97 -19.42 2.87 30.93
CA GLU A 97 -20.07 2.33 29.73
C GLU A 97 -19.60 0.89 29.46
N ILE A 98 -20.54 0.01 29.17
CA ILE A 98 -20.30 -1.35 28.76
C ILE A 98 -20.15 -1.36 27.21
N ARG A 99 -19.06 -1.87 26.72
CA ARG A 99 -18.77 -2.02 25.27
C ARG A 99 -18.36 -3.45 24.97
N ASP A 100 -18.71 -3.90 23.76
CA ASP A 100 -18.17 -5.15 23.25
C ASP A 100 -16.66 -5.05 23.10
N PHE A 101 -15.96 -6.09 23.53
CA PHE A 101 -14.50 -6.11 23.47
C PHE A 101 -13.98 -5.97 22.03
N THR A 102 -14.69 -6.52 21.05
CA THR A 102 -14.42 -6.33 19.62
C THR A 102 -14.41 -4.87 19.20
N ASP A 103 -15.32 -4.06 19.69
CA ASP A 103 -15.38 -2.62 19.39
C ASP A 103 -14.21 -1.87 20.04
N VAL A 104 -13.82 -2.25 21.26
CA VAL A 104 -12.64 -1.70 21.93
C VAL A 104 -11.37 -2.04 21.16
N LEU A 105 -11.21 -3.31 20.74
CA LEU A 105 -10.06 -3.73 19.91
C LEU A 105 -10.00 -2.99 18.58
N LYS A 106 -11.15 -2.85 17.91
CA LYS A 106 -11.25 -2.11 16.64
C LYS A 106 -10.85 -0.66 16.81
N SER A 107 -11.33 0.01 17.86
CA SER A 107 -10.98 1.40 18.17
C SER A 107 -9.49 1.57 18.41
N HIS A 108 -8.85 0.67 19.17
CA HIS A 108 -7.41 0.68 19.38
C HIS A 108 -6.63 0.43 18.10
N GLN A 109 -7.09 -0.49 17.24
CA GLN A 109 -6.49 -0.79 15.95
C GLN A 109 -6.56 0.40 15.00
N ASP A 110 -7.72 1.05 14.91
CA ASP A 110 -7.91 2.23 14.06
C ASP A 110 -7.05 3.40 14.56
N GLY A 111 -6.98 3.61 15.89
CA GLY A 111 -6.10 4.59 16.50
C GLY A 111 -4.62 4.34 16.19
N PHE A 112 -4.17 3.09 16.24
CA PHE A 112 -2.81 2.71 15.84
C PHE A 112 -2.57 3.01 14.35
N LYS A 113 -3.46 2.56 13.47
CA LYS A 113 -3.37 2.78 12.02
C LYS A 113 -3.35 4.26 11.69
N ASP A 114 -4.09 5.08 12.41
CA ASP A 114 -4.14 6.53 12.19
C ASP A 114 -2.83 7.27 12.56
N CYS A 115 -1.94 6.65 13.31
CA CYS A 115 -0.60 7.17 13.55
C CYS A 115 0.30 7.15 12.30
N PHE A 116 -0.14 6.50 11.22
CA PHE A 116 0.66 6.33 10.02
C PHE A 116 -0.01 6.88 8.77
N ARG A 117 0.84 7.16 7.80
CA ARG A 117 0.44 7.53 6.44
C ARG A 117 1.13 6.60 5.46
N VAL A 118 0.34 6.02 4.56
CA VAL A 118 0.81 4.96 3.64
C VAL A 118 0.38 5.27 2.22
N ALA A 119 1.32 5.12 1.29
CA ALA A 119 1.06 5.05 -0.14
C ALA A 119 1.46 3.68 -0.69
N CYS A 120 0.54 3.04 -1.42
CA CYS A 120 0.71 1.72 -1.99
C CYS A 120 1.09 1.81 -3.47
N PHE A 121 1.99 0.93 -3.88
CA PHE A 121 2.49 0.79 -5.25
C PHE A 121 2.56 -0.71 -5.58
N SER A 122 2.63 -1.06 -6.86
CA SER A 122 2.82 -2.44 -7.34
C SER A 122 4.05 -2.54 -8.23
N GLU A 123 4.71 -3.71 -8.28
CA GLU A 123 5.73 -4.00 -9.30
C GLU A 123 5.13 -4.32 -10.67
N LYS A 124 3.83 -4.55 -10.75
CA LYS A 124 3.14 -5.01 -11.95
C LYS A 124 2.35 -3.89 -12.61
N LEU A 125 2.46 -3.82 -13.93
CA LEU A 125 1.66 -2.95 -14.78
C LEU A 125 0.57 -3.71 -15.55
N ASP A 126 0.81 -4.99 -15.81
CA ASP A 126 0.04 -5.83 -16.74
C ASP A 126 -1.01 -6.72 -16.06
N LEU A 127 -1.28 -6.52 -14.76
CA LEU A 127 -2.29 -7.28 -14.02
C LEU A 127 -3.69 -6.68 -14.19
N MET A 128 -4.59 -7.44 -14.78
CA MET A 128 -6.00 -7.07 -14.99
C MET A 128 -6.70 -6.70 -13.68
N THR A 129 -6.43 -7.43 -12.60
CA THR A 129 -7.03 -7.19 -11.28
C THR A 129 -6.63 -5.83 -10.70
N MET A 130 -5.38 -5.40 -10.88
CA MET A 130 -4.93 -4.07 -10.44
C MET A 130 -5.66 -2.95 -11.18
N TRP A 131 -5.84 -3.09 -12.49
CA TRP A 131 -6.58 -2.14 -13.31
C TRP A 131 -8.08 -2.11 -12.95
N ALA A 132 -8.66 -3.28 -12.66
CA ALA A 132 -10.05 -3.37 -12.25
C ALA A 132 -10.29 -2.71 -10.88
N HIS A 133 -9.48 -3.06 -9.88
CA HIS A 133 -9.71 -2.62 -8.50
C HIS A 133 -9.30 -1.17 -8.25
N TYR A 134 -8.16 -0.73 -8.82
CA TYR A 134 -7.50 0.51 -8.43
C TYR A 134 -7.48 1.60 -9.52
N ALA A 135 -7.91 1.27 -10.74
CA ALA A 135 -8.01 2.20 -11.88
C ALA A 135 -9.42 2.24 -12.50
N SER A 136 -10.46 2.20 -11.65
CA SER A 136 -11.87 2.31 -12.06
C SER A 136 -12.22 1.43 -13.25
N ASN A 137 -12.04 0.10 -13.13
CA ASN A 137 -12.34 -0.85 -14.21
C ASN A 137 -11.68 -0.48 -15.55
N HIS A 138 -10.36 -0.19 -15.51
CA HIS A 138 -9.55 0.16 -16.68
C HIS A 138 -9.86 1.53 -17.33
N THR A 139 -10.67 2.39 -16.68
CA THR A 139 -10.93 3.76 -17.17
C THR A 139 -10.00 4.80 -16.55
N GLY A 140 -9.22 4.42 -15.53
CA GLY A 140 -8.26 5.28 -14.86
C GLY A 140 -6.86 5.22 -15.48
N TYR A 141 -5.85 5.45 -14.66
CA TYR A 141 -4.44 5.48 -15.08
C TYR A 141 -3.51 4.84 -14.05
N ALA A 142 -2.27 4.55 -14.48
CA ALA A 142 -1.19 4.16 -13.60
C ALA A 142 0.02 5.08 -13.84
N ILE A 143 0.67 5.53 -12.75
CA ILE A 143 1.91 6.32 -12.81
C ILE A 143 3.08 5.36 -12.55
N GLU A 144 4.09 5.40 -13.40
CA GLU A 144 5.35 4.70 -13.24
C GLU A 144 6.36 5.61 -12.53
N TYR A 145 6.98 5.07 -11.47
CA TYR A 145 8.02 5.75 -10.72
C TYR A 145 9.35 5.02 -10.87
N ASP A 146 10.39 5.76 -11.23
CA ASP A 146 11.77 5.29 -11.30
C ASP A 146 12.41 5.37 -9.91
N LEU A 147 12.67 4.22 -9.29
CA LEU A 147 13.22 4.12 -7.94
C LEU A 147 14.68 4.61 -7.85
N THR A 148 15.39 4.70 -8.96
CA THR A 148 16.77 5.22 -8.97
C THR A 148 16.83 6.71 -8.65
N LYS A 149 15.72 7.41 -8.81
CA LYS A 149 15.58 8.85 -8.55
C LYS A 149 15.07 9.19 -7.16
N LEU A 150 14.77 8.18 -6.33
CA LEU A 150 14.38 8.41 -4.95
C LEU A 150 15.50 9.04 -4.12
N THR A 151 15.16 10.01 -3.29
CA THR A 151 16.06 10.50 -2.26
C THR A 151 16.33 9.41 -1.21
N SER A 152 17.44 9.56 -0.45
CA SER A 152 17.74 8.62 0.64
C SER A 152 16.62 8.53 1.69
N ALA A 153 15.95 9.66 1.98
CA ALA A 153 14.81 9.69 2.91
C ALA A 153 13.61 8.91 2.37
N GLN A 154 13.26 9.11 1.10
CA GLN A 154 12.18 8.38 0.43
C GLN A 154 12.46 6.88 0.35
N SER A 155 13.68 6.50 -0.04
CA SER A 155 14.10 5.10 -0.10
C SER A 155 14.06 4.41 1.28
N LYS A 156 14.41 5.13 2.38
CA LYS A 156 14.30 4.60 3.75
C LYS A 156 12.88 4.25 4.13
N ASN A 157 11.91 5.00 3.63
CA ASN A 157 10.49 4.83 3.95
C ASN A 157 9.73 3.89 2.99
N LEU A 158 10.38 3.37 1.95
CA LEU A 158 9.79 2.45 0.98
C LEU A 158 10.08 1.01 1.38
N TYR A 159 9.05 0.16 1.52
CA TYR A 159 9.14 -1.23 1.96
C TYR A 159 8.38 -2.16 1.03
N LYS A 160 8.94 -3.35 0.76
CA LYS A 160 8.23 -4.42 0.09
C LYS A 160 7.28 -5.11 1.05
N MET A 161 6.09 -5.47 0.57
CA MET A 161 5.15 -6.27 1.35
C MET A 161 5.64 -7.71 1.47
N ALA A 162 5.44 -8.28 2.65
CA ALA A 162 5.63 -9.69 2.94
C ALA A 162 4.26 -10.37 3.07
N TYR A 163 4.09 -11.50 2.38
CA TYR A 163 2.82 -12.20 2.32
C TYR A 163 2.88 -13.50 3.10
N PHE A 164 1.83 -13.76 3.88
CA PHE A 164 1.74 -14.89 4.80
C PHE A 164 0.35 -15.52 4.77
N SER A 165 0.26 -16.82 5.05
CA SER A 165 -1.03 -17.43 5.34
C SER A 165 -1.62 -16.89 6.65
N ARG A 166 -2.94 -16.98 6.80
CA ARG A 166 -3.64 -16.58 8.03
C ARG A 166 -3.08 -17.30 9.27
N GLU A 167 -2.70 -18.56 9.12
CA GLU A 167 -2.10 -19.33 10.22
C GLU A 167 -0.74 -18.79 10.65
N GLN A 168 0.08 -18.35 9.67
CA GLN A 168 1.37 -17.72 9.97
C GLN A 168 1.17 -16.36 10.64
N LEU A 169 0.21 -15.56 10.16
CA LEU A 169 -0.12 -14.28 10.77
C LEU A 169 -0.63 -14.42 12.20
N LYS A 170 -1.45 -15.43 12.49
CA LYS A 170 -1.93 -15.74 13.86
C LYS A 170 -0.81 -16.15 14.81
N LYS A 171 0.26 -16.79 14.31
CA LYS A 171 1.40 -17.24 15.09
C LYS A 171 2.53 -16.21 15.20
N ALA A 172 2.42 -15.08 14.48
CA ALA A 172 3.42 -14.02 14.56
C ALA A 172 3.58 -13.53 16.01
N ASP A 173 4.82 -13.32 16.42
CA ASP A 173 5.09 -12.73 17.72
C ASP A 173 4.77 -11.23 17.68
N PHE A 174 3.73 -10.85 18.40
CA PHE A 174 3.31 -9.47 18.59
C PHE A 174 3.79 -8.91 19.92
N SER A 175 4.99 -9.32 20.37
CA SER A 175 5.59 -8.76 21.57
C SER A 175 5.60 -7.23 21.54
N THR A 176 5.55 -6.61 22.72
CA THR A 176 5.55 -5.14 22.88
C THR A 176 6.78 -4.46 22.30
N ASN A 177 7.85 -5.21 22.02
CA ASN A 177 9.09 -4.71 21.43
C ASN A 177 9.10 -4.72 19.90
N ARG A 178 8.05 -5.29 19.25
CA ARG A 178 7.97 -5.32 17.80
C ARG A 178 7.68 -3.92 17.25
N LEU A 179 8.50 -3.47 16.29
CA LEU A 179 8.28 -2.17 15.67
C LEU A 179 6.96 -2.15 14.89
N PRO A 180 6.19 -1.07 14.97
CA PRO A 180 4.92 -0.90 14.26
C PRO A 180 4.99 -1.16 12.76
N ILE A 181 6.14 -0.86 12.14
CA ILE A 181 6.36 -1.04 10.70
C ILE A 181 6.10 -2.49 10.25
N PHE A 182 6.43 -3.49 11.07
CA PHE A 182 6.24 -4.90 10.72
C PHE A 182 4.77 -5.27 10.50
N ASN A 183 3.85 -4.63 11.23
CA ASN A 183 2.42 -4.85 11.04
C ASN A 183 1.91 -4.20 9.74
N LEU A 184 2.54 -3.09 9.32
CA LEU A 184 2.16 -2.35 8.12
C LEU A 184 2.76 -2.90 6.83
N ILE A 185 3.71 -3.84 6.90
CA ILE A 185 4.34 -4.46 5.72
C ILE A 185 4.06 -5.96 5.60
N GLN A 186 3.06 -6.47 6.31
CA GLN A 186 2.57 -7.85 6.19
C GLN A 186 1.13 -7.87 5.71
N LYS A 187 0.78 -8.86 4.89
CA LYS A 187 -0.54 -9.02 4.29
C LYS A 187 -0.87 -10.49 4.05
N ASP A 188 -2.15 -10.82 3.95
CA ASP A 188 -2.59 -12.18 3.59
C ASP A 188 -2.06 -12.55 2.19
N VAL A 189 -1.65 -13.82 2.04
CA VAL A 189 -1.14 -14.36 0.77
C VAL A 189 -2.12 -14.27 -0.38
N GLU A 190 -3.43 -14.17 -0.11
CA GLU A 190 -4.47 -13.97 -1.12
C GLU A 190 -4.23 -12.68 -1.93
N TRP A 191 -3.56 -11.67 -1.35
CA TRP A 191 -3.19 -10.41 -1.99
C TRP A 191 -1.80 -10.42 -2.65
N SER A 192 -1.10 -11.56 -2.67
CA SER A 192 0.29 -11.64 -3.16
C SER A 192 0.45 -11.27 -4.64
N TYR A 193 -0.61 -11.35 -5.43
CA TYR A 193 -0.63 -10.93 -6.83
C TYR A 193 -0.34 -9.44 -7.02
N GLU A 194 -0.61 -8.60 -6.01
CA GLU A 194 -0.36 -7.15 -6.07
C GLU A 194 1.13 -6.82 -6.14
N GLU A 195 2.02 -7.71 -5.67
CA GLU A 195 3.46 -7.47 -5.53
C GLU A 195 3.74 -6.07 -4.97
N GLU A 196 3.07 -5.79 -3.83
CA GLU A 196 2.92 -4.45 -3.28
C GLU A 196 4.22 -3.93 -2.66
N TRP A 197 4.42 -2.63 -2.82
CA TRP A 197 5.37 -1.80 -2.08
C TRP A 197 4.62 -0.71 -1.34
N ARG A 198 5.09 -0.35 -0.15
CA ARG A 198 4.51 0.72 0.64
C ARG A 198 5.55 1.76 1.01
N MET A 199 5.23 3.02 0.73
CA MET A 199 5.90 4.14 1.37
C MET A 199 5.14 4.46 2.66
N ILE A 200 5.85 4.42 3.80
CA ILE A 200 5.23 4.52 5.12
C ILE A 200 5.92 5.63 5.91
N LYS A 201 5.11 6.52 6.49
CA LYS A 201 5.55 7.58 7.38
C LYS A 201 4.69 7.61 8.64
N THR A 202 5.22 8.14 9.73
CA THR A 202 4.41 8.58 10.85
C THR A 202 3.60 9.82 10.45
N ARG A 203 2.44 9.99 11.05
CA ARG A 203 1.59 11.17 10.83
C ARG A 203 2.28 12.39 11.42
N ASP A 204 2.73 13.30 10.56
CA ASP A 204 3.41 14.55 10.91
C ASP A 204 2.63 15.80 10.44
N GLY A 205 1.39 15.59 9.97
CA GLY A 205 0.54 16.65 9.40
C GLY A 205 0.61 16.78 7.88
N MET A 206 1.58 16.15 7.22
CA MET A 206 1.69 16.14 5.75
C MET A 206 1.25 14.80 5.17
N ASP A 207 0.05 14.77 4.59
CA ASP A 207 -0.52 13.57 3.98
C ASP A 207 -0.08 13.38 2.51
N CYS A 208 1.02 14.00 2.09
CA CYS A 208 1.55 13.91 0.73
C CYS A 208 3.08 13.76 0.71
N GLU A 209 3.58 13.02 -0.28
CA GLU A 209 4.99 12.95 -0.66
C GLU A 209 5.18 13.52 -2.05
N ASP A 210 6.31 14.19 -2.29
CA ASP A 210 6.67 14.70 -3.61
C ASP A 210 7.57 13.68 -4.33
N LEU A 211 7.04 13.03 -5.36
CA LEU A 211 7.75 12.11 -6.24
C LEU A 211 7.81 12.61 -7.69
N SER A 212 7.67 13.93 -7.92
CA SER A 212 7.65 14.52 -9.26
C SER A 212 8.87 14.11 -10.09
N ASN A 213 10.06 14.15 -9.50
CA ASN A 213 11.30 13.77 -10.16
C ASN A 213 11.40 12.26 -10.50
N CYS A 214 10.58 11.43 -9.86
CA CYS A 214 10.59 9.98 -10.05
C CYS A 214 9.64 9.54 -11.17
N ILE A 215 8.71 10.37 -11.62
CA ILE A 215 7.77 10.00 -12.67
C ILE A 215 8.52 9.75 -13.97
N SER A 216 8.33 8.57 -14.58
CA SER A 216 8.92 8.19 -15.87
C SER A 216 7.89 7.94 -16.95
N ALA A 217 6.68 7.53 -16.59
CA ALA A 217 5.57 7.39 -17.52
C ALA A 217 4.20 7.47 -16.81
N VAL A 218 3.16 7.76 -17.58
CA VAL A 218 1.76 7.54 -17.21
C VAL A 218 1.12 6.63 -18.25
N TYR A 219 0.39 5.63 -17.77
CA TYR A 219 -0.33 4.66 -18.59
C TYR A 219 -1.83 4.89 -18.40
N LEU A 220 -2.52 5.17 -19.48
CA LEU A 220 -3.99 5.22 -19.51
C LEU A 220 -4.54 3.80 -19.58
N GLY A 221 -5.59 3.50 -18.85
CA GLY A 221 -6.27 2.21 -18.92
C GLY A 221 -6.86 1.94 -20.31
N MET A 222 -7.06 0.67 -20.65
CA MET A 222 -7.53 0.29 -21.99
C MET A 222 -8.94 0.82 -22.33
N ASN A 223 -9.73 1.14 -21.31
CA ASN A 223 -11.08 1.70 -21.45
C ASN A 223 -11.11 3.22 -21.20
N PHE A 224 -9.95 3.87 -21.16
CA PHE A 224 -9.87 5.31 -20.91
C PHE A 224 -10.52 6.08 -22.08
N GLN A 225 -11.45 6.96 -21.75
CA GLN A 225 -12.24 7.69 -22.74
C GLN A 225 -11.57 9.00 -23.15
N LYS A 226 -10.52 8.91 -23.97
CA LYS A 226 -9.67 10.04 -24.40
C LYS A 226 -10.47 11.21 -24.99
N GLN A 227 -11.59 10.95 -25.63
CA GLN A 227 -12.43 11.97 -26.26
C GLN A 227 -13.02 12.98 -25.25
N TYR A 228 -13.15 12.61 -23.97
CA TYR A 228 -13.67 13.50 -22.92
C TYR A 228 -12.57 14.27 -22.17
N TYR A 229 -11.29 13.93 -22.39
CA TYR A 229 -10.15 14.46 -21.62
C TYR A 229 -9.04 14.99 -22.52
N GLN A 230 -9.39 15.58 -23.67
CA GLN A 230 -8.41 16.01 -24.68
C GLN A 230 -7.51 17.14 -24.16
N ASP A 231 -8.08 18.09 -23.43
CA ASP A 231 -7.35 19.24 -22.88
C ASP A 231 -6.38 18.78 -21.77
N GLU A 232 -6.83 17.90 -20.86
CA GLU A 232 -6.00 17.34 -19.81
C GLU A 232 -4.85 16.51 -20.39
N LEU A 233 -5.12 15.70 -21.41
CA LEU A 233 -4.09 14.90 -22.08
C LEU A 233 -3.07 15.79 -22.80
N ALA A 234 -3.48 16.90 -23.40
CA ALA A 234 -2.56 17.87 -24.02
C ALA A 234 -1.64 18.49 -22.96
N ILE A 235 -2.18 18.89 -21.80
CA ILE A 235 -1.41 19.43 -20.67
C ILE A 235 -0.39 18.40 -20.17
N ILE A 236 -0.82 17.13 -19.99
CA ILE A 236 0.07 16.05 -19.55
C ILE A 236 1.18 15.83 -20.57
N GLN A 237 0.85 15.80 -21.86
CA GLN A 237 1.82 15.59 -22.93
C GLN A 237 2.88 16.68 -22.97
N ASP A 238 2.47 17.96 -22.89
CA ASP A 238 3.40 19.08 -22.93
C ASP A 238 4.32 19.11 -21.71
N HIS A 239 3.79 18.79 -20.54
CA HIS A 239 4.58 18.65 -19.33
C HIS A 239 5.61 17.51 -19.48
N PHE A 240 5.22 16.36 -20.01
CA PHE A 240 6.08 15.18 -20.16
C PHE A 240 7.16 15.35 -21.23
N LYS A 241 6.89 16.11 -22.31
CA LYS A 241 7.94 16.49 -23.27
C LYS A 241 9.10 17.23 -22.59
N GLN A 242 8.78 18.08 -21.61
CA GLN A 242 9.80 18.83 -20.86
C GLN A 242 10.57 17.96 -19.87
N MET A 243 9.92 16.97 -19.27
CA MET A 243 10.49 16.06 -18.28
C MET A 243 11.19 14.84 -18.86
N GLY A 244 10.98 14.52 -20.14
CA GLY A 244 11.42 13.26 -20.75
C GLY A 244 10.65 12.04 -20.24
N ALA A 245 9.40 12.24 -19.77
CA ALA A 245 8.48 11.17 -19.39
C ALA A 245 7.54 10.79 -20.55
N GLU A 246 6.90 9.63 -20.45
CA GLU A 246 6.05 9.10 -21.53
C GLU A 246 4.57 9.05 -21.14
N LEU A 247 3.69 9.45 -22.08
CA LEU A 247 2.25 9.18 -21.99
C LEU A 247 1.91 7.99 -22.90
N ARG A 248 1.39 6.93 -22.30
CA ARG A 248 1.12 5.65 -22.94
C ARG A 248 -0.32 5.20 -22.70
N GLU A 249 -0.81 4.29 -23.51
CA GLU A 249 -2.11 3.63 -23.30
C GLU A 249 -1.95 2.12 -23.26
N MET A 250 -2.76 1.47 -22.42
CA MET A 250 -2.83 0.01 -22.33
C MET A 250 -3.77 -0.55 -23.39
N TYR A 251 -3.45 -1.73 -23.91
CA TYR A 251 -4.30 -2.45 -24.85
C TYR A 251 -4.10 -3.97 -24.68
N ILE A 252 -5.10 -4.74 -25.09
CA ILE A 252 -4.99 -6.21 -25.15
C ILE A 252 -4.14 -6.58 -26.36
N SER A 253 -3.11 -7.39 -26.15
CA SER A 253 -2.24 -7.82 -27.24
C SER A 253 -2.97 -8.76 -28.22
N THR A 254 -2.40 -8.95 -29.38
CA THR A 254 -2.98 -9.80 -30.44
C THR A 254 -3.07 -11.27 -30.06
N ASP A 255 -2.32 -11.74 -29.05
CA ASP A 255 -2.46 -13.08 -28.47
C ASP A 255 -3.72 -13.18 -27.56
N GLY A 256 -4.38 -12.08 -27.26
CA GLY A 256 -5.63 -11.98 -26.52
C GLY A 256 -5.51 -12.15 -25.00
N TYR A 257 -4.32 -12.48 -24.47
CA TYR A 257 -4.14 -12.85 -23.07
C TYR A 257 -3.12 -12.00 -22.30
N SER A 258 -2.57 -10.96 -22.90
CA SER A 258 -1.64 -10.07 -22.23
C SER A 258 -1.97 -8.60 -22.45
N LEU A 259 -1.74 -7.79 -21.41
CA LEU A 259 -1.78 -6.32 -21.53
C LEU A 259 -0.42 -5.81 -22.00
N LYS A 260 -0.45 -4.96 -23.00
CA LYS A 260 0.71 -4.24 -23.51
C LYS A 260 0.43 -2.74 -23.54
N SER A 261 1.45 -1.94 -23.72
CA SER A 261 1.30 -0.49 -23.83
C SER A 261 1.95 0.04 -25.10
N ARG A 262 1.41 1.16 -25.60
CA ARG A 262 1.96 1.93 -26.72
C ARG A 262 1.89 3.43 -26.42
N PRO A 263 2.71 4.27 -27.04
CA PRO A 263 2.57 5.73 -26.94
C PRO A 263 1.17 6.17 -27.34
N VAL A 264 0.60 7.17 -26.63
CA VAL A 264 -0.71 7.76 -26.98
C VAL A 264 -0.60 8.58 -28.26
N TYR A 265 0.54 9.26 -28.44
CA TYR A 265 0.86 10.06 -29.62
C TYR A 265 2.11 9.49 -30.31
N LYS A 266 2.11 9.47 -31.61
CA LYS A 266 3.27 9.08 -32.42
C LYS A 266 4.22 10.25 -32.62
#